data_82a8aca933603f8373156f133777562b
#
_entry.id   82a8aca933603f8373156f133777562b
#
_cell.length_a   1.000
_cell.length_b   1.000
_cell.length_c   1.000
_cell.angle_alpha   90.00
_cell.angle_beta   90.00
_cell.angle_gamma   90.00
#
_symmetry.space_group_name_H-M   'P 1'
#
loop_
_entity.id
_entity.type
_entity.pdbx_description
1 polymer ?
#
loop_
_entity_poly.entity_id
_entity_poly.type
_entity_poly.pdbx_seq_one_letter_code
_entity_poly.pdbx_strand_id
1 'polypeptide(L)'
;HKIHVILDSGHGGGDPGTSGGSRKNKDLIYEDEVVYDVSKRMAKLLKKAGVIVHPTLIDPNQKNPVRFLSHQHDKDEQLLVTPRYSTRNSRVGVNMRVYLVNHIYQELRKQKVPPENIIFISLHGDSLHSSLSGVMVYYPDRRLRRGSFRLKSKIYRRIKEYNSKLTFQTKDNRYSEKLSKSFGKVIIDQFRKTKLRTHRVSSAVRGYLYRKGKKTLPA
;
A
#
# COMPACT_ATOMS: atom_id res chain seq x y z
N HIS A 1 -17.02 -15.78 -7.80
CA HIS A 1 -16.36 -15.30 -6.57
C HIS A 1 -16.32 -13.77 -6.57
N LYS A 2 -16.53 -13.14 -5.40
CA LYS A 2 -16.38 -11.69 -5.23
C LYS A 2 -14.90 -11.28 -5.36
N ILE A 3 -14.66 -10.03 -5.76
CA ILE A 3 -13.33 -9.44 -5.77
C ILE A 3 -12.98 -9.01 -4.34
N HIS A 4 -11.77 -9.30 -3.91
CA HIS A 4 -11.20 -8.90 -2.63
C HIS A 4 -10.06 -7.92 -2.87
N VAL A 5 -10.08 -6.78 -2.18
CA VAL A 5 -9.00 -5.80 -2.21
C VAL A 5 -8.38 -5.69 -0.84
N ILE A 6 -7.11 -6.03 -0.72
CA ILE A 6 -6.30 -5.73 0.46
C ILE A 6 -5.78 -4.31 0.23
N LEU A 7 -6.27 -3.35 1.01
CA LEU A 7 -6.01 -1.93 0.83
C LEU A 7 -5.10 -1.42 1.94
N ASP A 8 -3.94 -0.96 1.55
CA ASP A 8 -2.91 -0.44 2.44
C ASP A 8 -2.73 1.06 2.26
N SER A 9 -2.81 1.81 3.35
CA SER A 9 -2.36 3.20 3.40
C SER A 9 -0.89 3.20 3.80
N GLY A 10 -0.03 3.75 2.97
CA GLY A 10 1.39 3.87 3.30
C GLY A 10 1.62 4.68 4.58
N HIS A 11 2.75 4.45 5.23
CA HIS A 11 3.17 5.20 6.43
C HIS A 11 2.25 5.05 7.65
N GLY A 12 2.17 6.06 8.51
CA GLY A 12 1.34 6.13 9.72
C GLY A 12 2.11 5.95 11.03
N GLY A 13 1.58 6.49 12.11
CA GLY A 13 2.16 6.44 13.43
C GLY A 13 3.45 7.25 13.56
N GLY A 14 4.56 6.59 13.78
CA GLY A 14 5.88 7.24 13.85
C GLY A 14 6.51 7.61 12.51
N ASP A 15 5.83 7.33 11.40
CA ASP A 15 6.32 7.53 10.04
C ASP A 15 5.31 8.38 9.24
N PRO A 16 5.49 9.69 9.19
CA PRO A 16 4.59 10.58 8.45
C PRO A 16 4.72 10.48 6.92
N GLY A 17 5.71 9.74 6.41
CA GLY A 17 6.04 9.75 5.00
C GLY A 17 6.66 11.07 4.56
N THR A 18 6.33 11.51 3.35
CA THR A 18 6.74 12.83 2.86
C THR A 18 5.79 13.92 3.37
N SER A 19 6.24 15.17 3.31
CA SER A 19 5.40 16.31 3.63
C SER A 19 5.43 17.34 2.51
N GLY A 20 4.31 18.01 2.31
CA GLY A 20 4.14 19.14 1.39
C GLY A 20 3.65 20.38 2.13
N GLY A 21 3.67 21.53 1.44
CA GLY A 21 3.29 22.81 2.06
C GLY A 21 4.38 23.45 2.90
N SER A 22 4.02 24.39 3.74
CA SER A 22 4.92 25.20 4.56
C SER A 22 4.43 25.35 5.98
N ARG A 23 5.31 25.09 6.94
CA ARG A 23 5.00 25.38 8.36
C ARG A 23 4.67 26.84 8.60
N LYS A 24 5.34 27.75 7.87
CA LYS A 24 5.13 29.20 7.99
C LYS A 24 3.70 29.59 7.60
N ASN A 25 3.16 28.96 6.56
CA ASN A 25 1.81 29.22 6.04
C ASN A 25 0.73 28.38 6.73
N LYS A 26 1.12 27.50 7.68
CA LYS A 26 0.20 26.56 8.34
C LYS A 26 -0.58 25.63 7.39
N ASP A 27 -0.02 25.36 6.22
CA ASP A 27 -0.60 24.50 5.17
C ASP A 27 0.19 23.18 5.01
N LEU A 28 0.94 22.80 6.05
CA LEU A 28 1.73 21.57 6.04
C LEU A 28 0.82 20.35 5.99
N ILE A 29 1.12 19.49 5.04
CA ILE A 29 0.36 18.26 4.77
C ILE A 29 1.33 17.09 4.90
N TYR A 30 0.90 16.03 5.55
CA TYR A 30 1.66 14.80 5.71
C TYR A 30 1.07 13.69 4.83
N GLU A 31 1.95 12.83 4.32
CA GLU A 31 1.58 11.76 3.41
C GLU A 31 0.64 10.75 4.04
N ASP A 32 0.95 10.29 5.26
CA ASP A 32 0.18 9.28 5.98
C ASP A 32 -1.31 9.66 6.09
N GLU A 33 -1.61 10.89 6.47
CA GLU A 33 -2.97 11.42 6.59
C GLU A 33 -3.71 11.46 5.24
N VAL A 34 -3.01 11.97 4.21
CA VAL A 34 -3.59 12.10 2.88
C VAL A 34 -3.88 10.73 2.28
N VAL A 35 -2.94 9.79 2.35
CA VAL A 35 -3.15 8.46 1.78
C VAL A 35 -4.16 7.65 2.56
N TYR A 36 -4.28 7.88 3.88
CA TYR A 36 -5.33 7.28 4.69
C TYR A 36 -6.72 7.79 4.27
N ASP A 37 -6.91 9.11 4.14
CA ASP A 37 -8.17 9.68 3.66
C ASP A 37 -8.55 9.15 2.27
N VAL A 38 -7.60 9.13 1.33
CA VAL A 38 -7.81 8.55 -0.01
C VAL A 38 -8.21 7.08 0.10
N SER A 39 -7.55 6.30 0.96
CA SER A 39 -7.88 4.89 1.15
C SER A 39 -9.30 4.69 1.72
N LYS A 40 -9.73 5.53 2.65
CA LYS A 40 -11.10 5.50 3.20
C LYS A 40 -12.16 5.79 2.13
N ARG A 41 -11.91 6.81 1.29
CA ARG A 41 -12.80 7.14 0.15
C ARG A 41 -12.84 6.01 -0.85
N MET A 42 -11.67 5.46 -1.21
CA MET A 42 -11.57 4.31 -2.11
C MET A 42 -12.29 3.09 -1.56
N ALA A 43 -12.09 2.76 -0.28
CA ALA A 43 -12.78 1.65 0.37
C ALA A 43 -14.31 1.80 0.33
N LYS A 44 -14.83 3.01 0.54
CA LYS A 44 -16.26 3.30 0.45
C LYS A 44 -16.80 3.03 -0.96
N LEU A 45 -16.10 3.50 -1.99
CA LEU A 45 -16.49 3.30 -3.39
C LEU A 45 -16.42 1.82 -3.80
N LEU A 46 -15.34 1.12 -3.43
CA LEU A 46 -15.17 -0.30 -3.70
C LEU A 46 -16.27 -1.14 -3.04
N LYS A 47 -16.61 -0.86 -1.77
CA LYS A 47 -17.71 -1.54 -1.08
C LYS A 47 -19.06 -1.30 -1.75
N LYS A 48 -19.31 -0.06 -2.22
CA LYS A 48 -20.53 0.27 -2.98
C LYS A 48 -20.59 -0.53 -4.31
N ALA A 49 -19.44 -0.82 -4.91
CA ALA A 49 -19.35 -1.67 -6.10
C ALA A 49 -19.36 -3.19 -5.82
N GLY A 50 -19.64 -3.61 -4.57
CA GLY A 50 -19.73 -5.02 -4.19
C GLY A 50 -18.38 -5.70 -3.92
N VAL A 51 -17.28 -4.94 -3.87
CA VAL A 51 -15.93 -5.45 -3.57
C VAL A 51 -15.76 -5.62 -2.06
N ILE A 52 -15.12 -6.70 -1.63
CA ILE A 52 -14.75 -6.93 -0.23
C ILE A 52 -13.39 -6.27 0.02
N VAL A 53 -13.36 -5.31 0.95
CA VAL A 53 -12.14 -4.55 1.26
C VAL A 53 -11.59 -4.98 2.61
N HIS A 54 -10.29 -5.31 2.61
CA HIS A 54 -9.48 -5.66 3.78
C HIS A 54 -8.45 -4.55 4.02
N PRO A 55 -8.73 -3.58 4.91
CA PRO A 55 -7.74 -2.55 5.25
C PRO A 55 -6.60 -3.15 6.07
N THR A 56 -5.39 -2.61 5.94
CA THR A 56 -4.24 -3.01 6.75
C THR A 56 -4.05 -2.12 7.98
N LEU A 57 -4.55 -0.91 7.93
CA LEU A 57 -4.34 0.13 8.91
C LEU A 57 -5.67 0.79 9.32
N ILE A 58 -5.74 1.24 10.54
CA ILE A 58 -6.79 2.10 11.07
C ILE A 58 -6.16 3.29 11.77
N ASP A 59 -6.76 4.45 11.58
CA ASP A 59 -6.57 5.65 12.37
C ASP A 59 -7.82 5.81 13.26
N PRO A 60 -7.68 5.67 14.58
CA PRO A 60 -8.81 5.74 15.50
C PRO A 60 -9.51 7.10 15.55
N ASN A 61 -8.76 8.18 15.32
CA ASN A 61 -9.27 9.55 15.34
C ASN A 61 -9.98 9.91 14.04
N GLN A 62 -9.52 9.40 12.92
CA GLN A 62 -10.01 9.76 11.58
C GLN A 62 -11.16 8.83 11.15
N LYS A 63 -12.32 8.96 11.79
CA LYS A 63 -13.48 8.09 11.52
C LYS A 63 -14.08 8.29 10.13
N ASN A 64 -14.06 9.52 9.62
CA ASN A 64 -14.61 9.90 8.31
C ASN A 64 -13.53 10.57 7.46
N PRO A 65 -13.70 10.62 6.12
CA PRO A 65 -12.80 11.39 5.28
C PRO A 65 -12.70 12.83 5.79
N VAL A 66 -11.49 13.26 6.07
CA VAL A 66 -11.21 14.60 6.65
C VAL A 66 -11.20 15.63 5.53
N ARG A 67 -11.49 16.88 5.86
CA ARG A 67 -11.26 17.99 4.93
C ARG A 67 -9.75 18.21 4.79
N PHE A 68 -9.29 18.50 3.58
CA PHE A 68 -7.88 18.68 3.22
C PHE A 68 -7.08 19.54 4.23
N LEU A 69 -7.67 20.60 4.77
CA LEU A 69 -7.02 21.52 5.73
C LEU A 69 -6.83 20.94 7.15
N SER A 70 -7.32 19.75 7.42
CA SER A 70 -7.22 19.11 8.75
C SER A 70 -6.28 17.90 8.76
N HIS A 71 -5.51 17.68 7.71
CA HIS A 71 -4.54 16.58 7.64
C HIS A 71 -3.28 16.91 8.47
N GLN A 72 -3.40 16.76 9.77
CA GLN A 72 -2.29 16.93 10.70
C GLN A 72 -1.78 15.57 11.13
N HIS A 73 -0.47 15.35 10.99
CA HIS A 73 0.16 14.13 11.47
C HIS A 73 -0.04 13.97 12.97
N ASP A 74 -0.67 12.90 13.36
CA ASP A 74 -0.64 12.40 14.73
C ASP A 74 0.15 11.08 14.82
N LYS A 75 -0.03 10.22 15.77
CA LYS A 75 0.79 9.02 15.93
C LYS A 75 -0.04 7.84 16.46
N ASP A 76 -1.33 7.86 16.23
CA ASP A 76 -2.22 6.88 16.83
C ASP A 76 -2.65 5.76 15.89
N GLU A 77 -2.19 5.77 14.62
CA GLU A 77 -2.51 4.74 13.65
C GLU A 77 -2.03 3.36 14.11
N GLN A 78 -2.86 2.40 13.82
CA GLN A 78 -2.66 1.02 14.23
C GLN A 78 -2.76 0.07 13.04
N LEU A 79 -1.80 -0.83 12.92
CA LEU A 79 -1.91 -1.98 12.02
C LEU A 79 -2.93 -2.96 12.56
N LEU A 80 -3.73 -3.51 11.67
CA LEU A 80 -4.79 -4.47 11.97
C LEU A 80 -4.26 -5.92 12.10
N VAL A 81 -3.05 -6.07 12.61
CA VAL A 81 -2.53 -7.35 13.10
C VAL A 81 -3.15 -7.72 14.46
N THR A 82 -3.01 -8.96 14.89
CA THR A 82 -3.61 -9.45 16.13
C THR A 82 -2.53 -9.88 17.15
N PRO A 83 -2.37 -9.20 18.28
CA PRO A 83 -3.05 -7.96 18.68
C PRO A 83 -2.64 -6.76 17.80
N ARG A 84 -3.47 -5.72 17.76
CA ARG A 84 -3.17 -4.49 16.99
C ARG A 84 -1.82 -3.92 17.39
N TYR A 85 -1.11 -3.40 16.40
CA TYR A 85 0.19 -2.79 16.61
C TYR A 85 0.14 -1.28 16.33
N SER A 86 0.41 -0.46 17.35
CA SER A 86 0.62 0.96 17.17
C SER A 86 1.92 1.19 16.39
N THR A 87 1.86 1.90 15.27
CA THR A 87 2.94 2.02 14.29
C THR A 87 4.06 2.98 14.72
N ARG A 88 4.43 2.97 16.01
CA ARG A 88 5.49 3.84 16.57
C ARG A 88 6.87 3.63 15.94
N ASN A 89 7.13 2.42 15.45
CA ASN A 89 8.38 2.09 14.75
C ASN A 89 8.05 1.71 13.30
N SER A 90 8.40 2.58 12.36
CA SER A 90 8.15 2.42 10.93
C SER A 90 8.67 1.11 10.36
N ARG A 91 9.93 0.74 10.70
CA ARG A 91 10.54 -0.52 10.22
C ARG A 91 9.78 -1.76 10.70
N VAL A 92 9.34 -1.75 11.95
CA VAL A 92 8.54 -2.85 12.51
C VAL A 92 7.17 -2.87 11.83
N GLY A 93 6.54 -1.70 11.66
CA GLY A 93 5.26 -1.56 10.99
C GLY A 93 5.28 -2.08 9.55
N VAL A 94 6.24 -1.66 8.73
CA VAL A 94 6.42 -2.16 7.35
C VAL A 94 6.55 -3.68 7.31
N ASN A 95 7.37 -4.25 8.19
CA ASN A 95 7.55 -5.70 8.24
C ASN A 95 6.28 -6.46 8.70
N MET A 96 5.53 -5.90 9.64
CA MET A 96 4.27 -6.50 10.08
C MET A 96 3.20 -6.46 8.99
N ARG A 97 3.18 -5.41 8.14
CA ARG A 97 2.32 -5.36 6.96
C ARG A 97 2.56 -6.54 6.01
N VAL A 98 3.82 -6.95 5.82
CA VAL A 98 4.13 -8.12 5.00
C VAL A 98 3.45 -9.38 5.56
N TYR A 99 3.51 -9.59 6.87
CA TYR A 99 2.83 -10.74 7.50
C TYR A 99 1.32 -10.63 7.36
N LEU A 100 0.74 -9.48 7.66
CA LEU A 100 -0.71 -9.25 7.58
C LEU A 100 -1.26 -9.51 6.17
N VAL A 101 -0.66 -8.90 5.16
CA VAL A 101 -1.08 -9.03 3.76
C VAL A 101 -1.01 -10.49 3.29
N ASN A 102 0.10 -11.18 3.63
CA ASN A 102 0.24 -12.59 3.27
C ASN A 102 -0.72 -13.50 4.05
N HIS A 103 -1.00 -13.18 5.31
CA HIS A 103 -1.99 -13.93 6.11
C HIS A 103 -3.39 -13.79 5.48
N ILE A 104 -3.84 -12.57 5.18
CA ILE A 104 -5.13 -12.32 4.51
C ILE A 104 -5.19 -13.08 3.18
N TYR A 105 -4.14 -12.98 2.37
CA TYR A 105 -4.06 -13.72 1.11
C TYR A 105 -4.21 -15.22 1.30
N GLN A 106 -3.47 -15.82 2.25
CA GLN A 106 -3.54 -17.25 2.53
C GLN A 106 -4.91 -17.69 3.02
N GLU A 107 -5.56 -16.92 3.90
CA GLU A 107 -6.91 -17.22 4.39
C GLU A 107 -7.95 -17.18 3.24
N LEU A 108 -7.86 -16.21 2.35
CA LEU A 108 -8.70 -16.15 1.15
C LEU A 108 -8.45 -17.35 0.22
N ARG A 109 -7.20 -17.76 0.05
CA ARG A 109 -6.86 -18.95 -0.74
C ARG A 109 -7.39 -20.23 -0.11
N LYS A 110 -7.39 -20.38 1.20
CA LYS A 110 -8.05 -21.50 1.91
C LYS A 110 -9.55 -21.54 1.64
N GLN A 111 -10.18 -20.38 1.53
CA GLN A 111 -11.59 -20.21 1.13
C GLN A 111 -11.82 -20.42 -0.37
N LYS A 112 -10.81 -20.90 -1.11
CA LYS A 112 -10.85 -21.15 -2.55
C LYS A 112 -11.10 -19.90 -3.41
N VAL A 113 -10.86 -18.67 -2.89
CA VAL A 113 -10.90 -17.46 -3.71
C VAL A 113 -9.78 -17.52 -4.75
N PRO A 114 -10.08 -17.36 -6.06
CA PRO A 114 -9.06 -17.37 -7.11
C PRO A 114 -8.03 -16.25 -6.91
N PRO A 115 -6.74 -16.47 -7.21
CA PRO A 115 -5.70 -15.44 -6.99
C PRO A 115 -5.94 -14.16 -7.80
N GLU A 116 -6.54 -14.25 -8.98
CA GLU A 116 -6.93 -13.11 -9.82
C GLU A 116 -8.04 -12.25 -9.20
N ASN A 117 -8.79 -12.79 -8.25
CA ASN A 117 -9.82 -12.04 -7.51
C ASN A 117 -9.28 -11.41 -6.21
N ILE A 118 -7.99 -11.53 -5.93
CA ILE A 118 -7.33 -10.96 -4.75
C ILE A 118 -6.33 -9.91 -5.21
N ILE A 119 -6.61 -8.64 -4.93
CA ILE A 119 -5.79 -7.50 -5.34
C ILE A 119 -5.19 -6.85 -4.10
N PHE A 120 -3.88 -6.62 -4.09
CA PHE A 120 -3.22 -5.78 -3.09
C PHE A 120 -2.92 -4.42 -3.70
N ILE A 121 -3.32 -3.36 -3.01
CA ILE A 121 -3.07 -1.97 -3.39
C ILE A 121 -2.49 -1.26 -2.18
N SER A 122 -1.29 -0.68 -2.33
CA SER A 122 -0.70 0.23 -1.37
C SER A 122 -0.67 1.65 -1.95
N LEU A 123 -1.16 2.61 -1.18
CA LEU A 123 -1.23 4.01 -1.57
C LEU A 123 -0.08 4.79 -0.94
N HIS A 124 0.59 5.59 -1.74
CA HIS A 124 1.70 6.45 -1.35
C HIS A 124 1.64 7.80 -2.05
N GLY A 125 2.23 8.81 -1.43
CA GLY A 125 2.36 10.17 -1.95
C GLY A 125 3.82 10.59 -2.06
N ASP A 126 4.56 10.03 -3.02
CA ASP A 126 5.98 10.32 -3.19
C ASP A 126 6.27 11.77 -3.56
N SER A 127 7.25 12.40 -2.87
CA SER A 127 7.87 13.66 -3.25
C SER A 127 9.28 13.39 -3.78
N LEU A 128 9.38 12.97 -5.05
CA LEU A 128 10.65 12.58 -5.66
C LEU A 128 11.45 13.79 -6.17
N HIS A 129 10.80 14.70 -6.89
CA HIS A 129 11.40 15.91 -7.46
C HIS A 129 10.30 16.87 -7.89
N SER A 130 10.53 18.19 -7.80
CA SER A 130 9.55 19.23 -8.14
C SER A 130 9.03 19.17 -9.58
N SER A 131 9.83 18.65 -10.50
CA SER A 131 9.42 18.44 -11.91
C SER A 131 8.60 17.17 -12.13
N LEU A 132 8.50 16.28 -11.14
CA LEU A 132 7.77 15.04 -11.22
C LEU A 132 6.43 15.18 -10.52
N SER A 133 5.36 14.98 -11.26
CA SER A 133 4.00 15.03 -10.71
C SER A 133 3.08 14.12 -11.52
N GLY A 134 1.95 13.77 -10.93
CA GLY A 134 0.95 12.91 -11.54
C GLY A 134 1.00 11.48 -11.03
N VAL A 135 -0.05 10.75 -11.31
CA VAL A 135 -0.22 9.38 -10.85
C VAL A 135 0.76 8.43 -11.54
N MET A 136 1.36 7.57 -10.75
CA MET A 136 2.18 6.44 -11.19
C MET A 136 1.68 5.16 -10.53
N VAL A 137 1.88 4.04 -11.22
CA VAL A 137 1.62 2.71 -10.66
C VAL A 137 2.90 1.89 -10.69
N TYR A 138 3.22 1.33 -9.56
CA TYR A 138 4.31 0.37 -9.43
C TYR A 138 3.74 -1.04 -9.30
N TYR A 139 4.30 -1.98 -10.06
CA TYR A 139 4.06 -3.40 -9.86
C TYR A 139 5.37 -4.10 -9.49
N PRO A 140 5.35 -5.15 -8.67
CA PRO A 140 6.60 -5.78 -8.25
C PRO A 140 7.18 -6.64 -9.39
N ASP A 141 8.32 -6.20 -9.96
CA ASP A 141 9.07 -6.98 -10.96
C ASP A 141 9.58 -8.29 -10.33
N ARG A 142 9.24 -9.42 -10.94
CA ARG A 142 9.59 -10.75 -10.44
C ARG A 142 11.08 -10.98 -10.22
N ARG A 143 11.93 -10.31 -11.01
CA ARG A 143 13.40 -10.43 -10.92
C ARG A 143 13.97 -9.80 -9.66
N LEU A 144 13.23 -8.89 -9.04
CA LEU A 144 13.60 -8.20 -7.82
C LEU A 144 12.92 -8.77 -6.57
N ARG A 145 11.94 -9.68 -6.75
CA ARG A 145 11.25 -10.31 -5.63
C ARG A 145 12.14 -11.31 -4.91
N ARG A 146 12.06 -11.30 -3.60
CA ARG A 146 12.72 -12.34 -2.79
C ARG A 146 11.92 -13.65 -2.87
N GLY A 147 12.62 -14.80 -2.84
CA GLY A 147 11.97 -16.11 -2.80
C GLY A 147 11.38 -16.45 -1.43
N SER A 148 11.74 -15.71 -0.38
CA SER A 148 11.21 -15.89 0.97
C SER A 148 11.35 -14.63 1.81
N PHE A 149 10.50 -14.55 2.85
CA PHE A 149 10.58 -13.51 3.88
C PHE A 149 10.59 -14.18 5.26
N ARG A 150 11.57 -13.83 6.09
CA ARG A 150 11.73 -14.38 7.42
C ARG A 150 12.38 -13.36 8.35
N LEU A 151 11.72 -13.09 9.46
CA LEU A 151 12.26 -12.27 10.55
C LEU A 151 12.23 -13.08 11.85
N LYS A 152 13.33 -13.00 12.62
CA LYS A 152 13.50 -13.81 13.83
C LYS A 152 13.15 -13.07 15.13
N SER A 153 12.98 -11.75 15.09
CA SER A 153 12.75 -10.95 16.30
C SER A 153 11.47 -11.35 17.03
N LYS A 154 11.54 -11.34 18.37
CA LYS A 154 10.40 -11.67 19.26
C LYS A 154 9.18 -10.79 19.01
N ILE A 155 9.36 -9.53 18.57
CA ILE A 155 8.25 -8.60 18.32
C ILE A 155 7.30 -9.12 17.23
N TYR A 156 7.84 -9.75 16.17
CA TYR A 156 7.01 -10.30 15.09
C TYR A 156 6.30 -11.60 15.50
N ARG A 157 6.88 -12.38 16.41
CA ARG A 157 6.28 -13.63 16.89
C ARG A 157 5.06 -13.41 17.78
N ARG A 158 4.81 -12.16 18.20
CA ARG A 158 3.68 -11.80 19.07
C ARG A 158 2.36 -11.64 18.34
N ILE A 159 2.39 -11.51 17.01
CA ILE A 159 1.17 -11.35 16.22
C ILE A 159 0.71 -12.69 15.64
N LYS A 160 -0.60 -12.88 15.56
CA LYS A 160 -1.24 -14.09 15.03
C LYS A 160 -0.82 -14.37 13.57
N GLU A 161 -0.63 -13.32 12.79
CA GLU A 161 -0.29 -13.34 11.37
C GLU A 161 1.16 -13.74 11.10
N TYR A 162 1.98 -13.88 12.16
CA TYR A 162 3.37 -14.27 12.01
C TYR A 162 3.52 -15.64 11.36
N ASN A 163 4.35 -15.71 10.36
CA ASN A 163 4.81 -16.96 9.77
C ASN A 163 6.34 -17.01 9.83
N SER A 164 6.87 -18.10 10.38
CA SER A 164 8.33 -18.28 10.54
C SER A 164 9.09 -18.21 9.23
N LYS A 165 8.44 -18.54 8.11
CA LYS A 165 9.00 -18.50 6.77
C LYS A 165 7.88 -18.36 5.72
N LEU A 166 7.73 -17.17 5.14
CA LEU A 166 6.92 -16.99 3.94
C LEU A 166 7.76 -17.37 2.72
N THR A 167 7.22 -18.20 1.85
CA THR A 167 7.85 -18.60 0.59
C THR A 167 7.03 -18.14 -0.59
N PHE A 168 7.69 -17.69 -1.65
CA PHE A 168 7.08 -17.16 -2.86
C PHE A 168 7.55 -17.95 -4.07
N GLN A 169 6.64 -18.70 -4.69
CA GLN A 169 6.97 -19.53 -5.83
C GLN A 169 7.16 -18.68 -7.10
N THR A 170 8.12 -19.06 -7.93
CA THR A 170 8.43 -18.35 -9.18
C THR A 170 7.22 -18.31 -10.15
N LYS A 171 6.45 -19.40 -10.21
CA LYS A 171 5.23 -19.47 -11.05
C LYS A 171 4.22 -18.41 -10.62
N ASP A 172 3.95 -18.31 -9.31
CA ASP A 172 3.00 -17.34 -8.76
C ASP A 172 3.48 -15.92 -8.95
N ASN A 173 4.79 -15.67 -8.79
CA ASN A 173 5.39 -14.37 -9.03
C ASN A 173 5.24 -13.92 -10.50
N ARG A 174 5.39 -14.82 -11.47
CA ARG A 174 5.18 -14.52 -12.91
C ARG A 174 3.73 -14.16 -13.19
N TYR A 175 2.81 -14.95 -12.64
CA TYR A 175 1.38 -14.74 -12.83
C TYR A 175 0.93 -13.41 -12.22
N SER A 176 1.30 -13.17 -10.97
CA SER A 176 1.02 -11.92 -10.26
C SER A 176 1.62 -10.69 -10.97
N GLU A 177 2.86 -10.77 -11.49
CA GLU A 177 3.46 -9.66 -12.25
C GLU A 177 2.63 -9.32 -13.50
N LYS A 178 2.22 -10.33 -14.27
CA LYS A 178 1.39 -10.15 -15.48
C LYS A 178 0.09 -9.43 -15.14
N LEU A 179 -0.63 -9.89 -14.12
CA LEU A 179 -1.90 -9.31 -13.68
C LEU A 179 -1.70 -7.89 -13.14
N SER A 180 -0.71 -7.68 -12.27
CA SER A 180 -0.42 -6.37 -11.69
C SER A 180 -0.04 -5.33 -12.74
N LYS A 181 0.76 -5.72 -13.75
CA LYS A 181 1.11 -4.84 -14.87
C LYS A 181 -0.10 -4.45 -15.71
N SER A 182 -0.98 -5.42 -16.01
CA SER A 182 -2.22 -5.16 -16.76
C SER A 182 -3.16 -4.25 -15.97
N PHE A 183 -3.35 -4.53 -14.69
CA PHE A 183 -4.16 -3.70 -13.80
C PHE A 183 -3.62 -2.26 -13.68
N GLY A 184 -2.29 -2.11 -13.53
CA GLY A 184 -1.65 -0.81 -13.49
C GLY A 184 -1.88 0.02 -14.76
N LYS A 185 -1.88 -0.61 -15.93
CA LYS A 185 -2.22 0.07 -17.19
C LYS A 185 -3.66 0.57 -17.18
N VAL A 186 -4.61 -0.27 -16.78
CA VAL A 186 -6.03 0.11 -16.68
C VAL A 186 -6.22 1.31 -15.74
N ILE A 187 -5.56 1.32 -14.58
CA ILE A 187 -5.59 2.46 -13.66
C ILE A 187 -5.12 3.73 -14.36
N ILE A 188 -3.93 3.71 -14.98
CA ILE A 188 -3.38 4.88 -15.65
C ILE A 188 -4.26 5.37 -16.79
N ASP A 189 -4.84 4.46 -17.57
CA ASP A 189 -5.75 4.80 -18.66
C ASP A 189 -7.04 5.46 -18.14
N GLN A 190 -7.58 5.02 -16.98
CA GLN A 190 -8.73 5.67 -16.37
C GLN A 190 -8.38 7.09 -15.87
N PHE A 191 -7.23 7.27 -15.21
CA PHE A 191 -6.77 8.62 -14.81
C PHE A 191 -6.65 9.56 -16.00
N ARG A 192 -6.14 9.10 -17.16
CA ARG A 192 -6.07 9.90 -18.39
C ARG A 192 -7.45 10.26 -18.93
N LYS A 193 -8.39 9.32 -18.94
CA LYS A 193 -9.77 9.57 -19.38
C LYS A 193 -10.46 10.64 -18.52
N THR A 194 -10.16 10.71 -17.24
CA THR A 194 -10.67 11.74 -16.32
C THR A 194 -9.88 13.05 -16.37
N LYS A 195 -8.92 13.18 -17.30
CA LYS A 195 -8.01 14.34 -17.45
C LYS A 195 -7.15 14.62 -16.22
N LEU A 196 -7.02 13.65 -15.31
CA LEU A 196 -6.09 13.74 -14.19
C LEU A 196 -4.66 13.51 -14.66
N ARG A 197 -3.73 14.27 -14.09
CA ARG A 197 -2.34 14.21 -14.50
C ARG A 197 -1.74 12.86 -14.15
N THR A 198 -1.18 12.20 -15.14
CA THR A 198 -0.37 11.00 -14.96
C THR A 198 1.09 11.31 -15.27
N HIS A 199 2.01 10.54 -14.74
CA HIS A 199 3.41 10.60 -15.16
C HIS A 199 3.52 10.29 -16.66
N ARG A 200 4.64 10.64 -17.32
CA ARG A 200 4.84 10.42 -18.77
C ARG A 200 4.51 8.98 -19.16
N VAL A 201 3.91 8.82 -20.35
CA VAL A 201 3.32 7.57 -20.85
C VAL A 201 4.24 6.35 -20.69
N SER A 202 5.53 6.49 -21.06
CA SER A 202 6.52 5.41 -21.00
C SER A 202 6.94 5.04 -19.56
N SER A 203 6.58 5.83 -18.57
CA SER A 203 7.06 5.69 -17.20
C SER A 203 5.97 5.68 -16.12
N ALA A 204 4.68 5.77 -16.51
CA ALA A 204 3.57 5.79 -15.56
C ALA A 204 3.29 4.42 -14.92
N VAL A 205 3.68 3.32 -15.57
CA VAL A 205 3.58 1.96 -15.02
C VAL A 205 4.96 1.34 -14.97
N ARG A 206 5.49 1.11 -13.78
CA ARG A 206 6.89 0.71 -13.57
C ARG A 206 6.99 -0.56 -12.74
N GLY A 207 8.01 -1.39 -13.06
CA GLY A 207 8.35 -2.59 -12.29
C GLY A 207 9.40 -2.36 -11.20
N TYR A 208 10.04 -1.20 -11.16
CA TYR A 208 11.13 -0.89 -10.24
C TYR A 208 11.36 0.62 -10.10
N LEU A 209 12.09 0.97 -9.04
CA LEU A 209 12.68 2.30 -8.82
C LEU A 209 14.19 2.23 -8.97
N TYR A 210 14.82 3.36 -9.31
CA TYR A 210 16.25 3.53 -9.17
C TYR A 210 16.59 4.18 -7.83
N ARG A 211 17.38 3.48 -7.01
CA ARG A 211 17.97 4.04 -5.79
C ARG A 211 19.49 3.85 -5.84
N LYS A 212 20.25 4.94 -5.76
CA LYS A 212 21.74 4.90 -5.82
C LYS A 212 22.24 4.09 -7.02
N GLY A 213 21.68 4.31 -8.21
CA GLY A 213 22.07 3.62 -9.44
C GLY A 213 21.60 2.16 -9.58
N LYS A 214 20.92 1.60 -8.59
CA LYS A 214 20.45 0.21 -8.62
C LYS A 214 18.93 0.15 -8.77
N LYS A 215 18.44 -0.87 -9.50
CA LYS A 215 17.01 -1.19 -9.57
C LYS A 215 16.55 -1.82 -8.25
N THR A 216 15.53 -1.27 -7.66
CA THR A 216 14.92 -1.80 -6.43
C THR A 216 13.42 -1.92 -6.59
N LEU A 217 12.77 -2.79 -5.81
CA LEU A 217 11.31 -2.77 -5.71
C LEU A 217 10.87 -1.44 -5.08
N PRO A 218 9.71 -0.93 -5.47
CA PRO A 218 9.01 0.11 -4.70
C PRO A 218 8.81 -0.37 -3.26
N ALA A 219 8.90 0.52 -2.31
CA ALA A 219 8.68 0.21 -0.91
C ALA A 219 7.20 -0.05 -0.66
#